data_58f181557fb672dae5dd24bd4de28b12
#
_entry.id   58f181557fb672dae5dd24bd4de28b12
#
_cell.length_a   1.000
_cell.length_b   1.000
_cell.length_c   1.000
_cell.angle_alpha   90.00
_cell.angle_beta   90.00
_cell.angle_gamma   90.00
#
_symmetry.space_group_name_H-M   'P 1'
#
loop_
_entity.id
_entity.type
_entity.pdbx_description
1 polymer ?
#
loop_
_entity_poly.entity_id
_entity_poly.type
_entity_poly.pdbx_seq_one_letter_code
_entity_poly.pdbx_strand_id
1 'polypeptide(L)'
;LHLCDRRQRQMCIRDSRKYFRINKEGYRQPGVFEYRLITQSKKEYSYGIAISYAAKEIISEWLVRIEKNGSETCIFNRDIDESGENFTFSEVTHKNEAEKIKWEIFLDVFGKNISPAMKKKSILSDVAERSNEKSGVLKEIMDVYEWFQSIIILFPTSQYSGLNQLVEKEEVRKFFSGILKYFDTGIESVESKQGEMNFDRIFEGIPKEHAEKLKIRISNDIENDPVMFKVNNQVYSLRKDEEGNIITTKMMQNHGNPQELFEYSDESDGTQRLFDLIPLFYEHQNNRVIFIDEIDRSLHTNLTRRFLELFYSLTEKSDCQIIATTHDSNLLDLDLVRQDEIWFIKRLEDHSSKMYSLNRYKERYDKKIDKEYLLGRYDAIPIFDEEILEDMND
;
A
#
# COMPACT_ATOMS: atom_id res chain seq x y z
N LEU A 1 -4.66 10.44 0.34
CA LEU A 1 -4.64 8.98 0.12
C LEU A 1 -5.32 8.57 -1.19
N HIS A 2 -6.37 9.28 -1.65
CA HIS A 2 -7.17 8.83 -2.80
C HIS A 2 -6.54 9.02 -4.20
N LEU A 3 -5.64 9.96 -4.40
CA LEU A 3 -5.12 10.27 -5.75
C LEU A 3 -3.99 9.34 -6.22
N CYS A 4 -3.10 8.94 -5.34
CA CYS A 4 -2.03 8.01 -5.68
C CYS A 4 -2.56 6.58 -5.85
N ASP A 5 -3.50 6.19 -5.01
CA ASP A 5 -4.06 4.85 -4.92
C ASP A 5 -4.94 4.46 -6.14
N ARG A 6 -5.80 5.35 -6.65
CA ARG A 6 -6.59 5.08 -7.87
C ARG A 6 -5.73 4.86 -9.12
N ARG A 7 -4.61 5.56 -9.27
CA ARG A 7 -3.71 5.36 -10.42
C ARG A 7 -2.90 4.08 -10.31
N GLN A 8 -2.45 3.72 -9.12
CA GLN A 8 -1.67 2.49 -8.90
C GLN A 8 -2.53 1.23 -9.03
N ARG A 9 -3.75 1.21 -8.51
CA ARG A 9 -4.69 0.07 -8.67
C ARG A 9 -5.14 -0.12 -10.12
N GLN A 10 -5.34 0.97 -10.87
CA GLN A 10 -5.60 0.88 -12.31
C GLN A 10 -4.36 0.48 -13.11
N MET A 11 -3.15 0.78 -12.63
CA MET A 11 -1.91 0.36 -13.29
C MET A 11 -1.67 -1.14 -13.25
N CYS A 12 -2.09 -1.86 -12.19
CA CYS A 12 -1.89 -3.31 -12.10
C CYS A 12 -2.59 -4.09 -13.23
N ILE A 13 -3.81 -3.70 -13.61
CA ILE A 13 -4.54 -4.35 -14.72
C ILE A 13 -4.16 -3.73 -16.08
N ARG A 14 -3.70 -2.48 -16.12
CA ARG A 14 -3.32 -1.81 -17.37
C ARG A 14 -1.92 -2.15 -17.87
N ASP A 15 -1.01 -2.58 -16.98
CA ASP A 15 0.35 -2.90 -17.38
C ASP A 15 0.45 -4.36 -17.85
N SER A 16 0.26 -4.54 -19.15
CA SER A 16 0.37 -5.84 -19.83
C SER A 16 1.77 -6.49 -19.76
N ARG A 17 2.73 -5.88 -19.08
CA ARG A 17 4.11 -6.38 -18.97
C ARG A 17 4.42 -6.97 -17.59
N LYS A 18 3.46 -7.05 -16.65
CA LYS A 18 3.66 -7.58 -15.29
C LYS A 18 3.48 -9.10 -15.16
N TYR A 19 3.55 -9.85 -16.24
CA TYR A 19 3.60 -11.32 -16.23
C TYR A 19 5.05 -11.81 -16.14
N PHE A 20 5.23 -13.08 -15.80
CA PHE A 20 6.55 -13.72 -15.79
C PHE A 20 7.11 -13.82 -17.20
N ARG A 21 8.02 -12.92 -17.54
CA ARG A 21 8.48 -12.67 -18.92
C ARG A 21 9.55 -13.64 -19.43
N ILE A 22 10.19 -14.36 -18.52
CA ILE A 22 11.29 -15.30 -18.85
C ILE A 22 10.72 -16.56 -19.49
N ASN A 23 9.53 -16.98 -19.06
CA ASN A 23 8.81 -18.06 -19.73
C ASN A 23 8.07 -17.52 -20.96
N LYS A 24 8.30 -18.16 -22.13
CA LYS A 24 7.67 -17.78 -23.40
C LYS A 24 6.13 -17.85 -23.36
N GLU A 25 5.58 -18.72 -22.51
CA GLU A 25 4.13 -18.91 -22.33
C GLU A 25 3.59 -18.13 -21.13
N GLY A 26 4.44 -17.41 -20.38
CA GLY A 26 4.05 -16.73 -19.15
C GLY A 26 2.90 -15.74 -19.31
N TYR A 27 2.79 -15.06 -20.46
CA TYR A 27 1.70 -14.13 -20.74
C TYR A 27 0.34 -14.81 -20.94
N ARG A 28 0.33 -16.12 -21.24
CA ARG A 28 -0.90 -16.93 -21.43
C ARG A 28 -1.40 -17.51 -20.11
N GLN A 29 -0.51 -17.60 -19.11
CA GLN A 29 -0.89 -18.09 -17.79
C GLN A 29 -1.57 -16.98 -17.01
N PRO A 30 -2.67 -17.27 -16.28
CA PRO A 30 -3.31 -16.29 -15.43
C PRO A 30 -2.42 -15.94 -14.23
N GLY A 31 -2.45 -14.67 -13.83
CA GLY A 31 -1.97 -14.28 -12.52
C GLY A 31 -3.07 -14.50 -11.51
N VAL A 32 -2.80 -15.29 -10.48
CA VAL A 32 -3.74 -15.56 -9.38
C VAL A 32 -3.27 -14.84 -8.13
N PHE A 33 -4.17 -14.10 -7.50
CA PHE A 33 -3.96 -13.39 -6.26
C PHE A 33 -5.01 -13.81 -5.26
N GLU A 34 -4.59 -14.29 -4.12
CA GLU A 34 -5.47 -14.70 -3.03
C GLU A 34 -5.05 -14.03 -1.73
N TYR A 35 -6.02 -13.50 -0.99
CA TYR A 35 -5.83 -12.79 0.26
C TYR A 35 -6.69 -13.41 1.34
N ARG A 36 -6.08 -13.86 2.42
CA ARG A 36 -6.77 -14.22 3.64
C ARG A 36 -6.70 -13.03 4.59
N LEU A 37 -7.87 -12.53 5.02
CA LEU A 37 -7.97 -11.26 5.71
C LEU A 37 -9.04 -11.30 6.82
N ILE A 38 -8.87 -10.43 7.80
CA ILE A 38 -9.84 -10.19 8.85
C ILE A 38 -10.34 -8.75 8.73
N THR A 39 -11.65 -8.58 8.56
CA THR A 39 -12.29 -7.26 8.46
C THR A 39 -12.42 -6.59 9.82
N GLN A 40 -12.80 -5.31 9.83
CA GLN A 40 -13.11 -4.59 11.08
C GLN A 40 -14.26 -5.24 11.86
N SER A 41 -15.19 -5.92 11.18
CA SER A 41 -16.25 -6.71 11.82
C SER A 41 -15.76 -8.03 12.45
N LYS A 42 -14.44 -8.27 12.48
CA LYS A 42 -13.79 -9.48 13.04
C LYS A 42 -14.22 -10.78 12.37
N LYS A 43 -14.67 -10.70 11.14
CA LYS A 43 -14.92 -11.86 10.30
C LYS A 43 -13.72 -12.13 9.40
N GLU A 44 -13.43 -13.40 9.19
CA GLU A 44 -12.34 -13.87 8.35
C GLU A 44 -12.85 -14.25 6.97
N TYR A 45 -12.10 -13.84 5.93
CA TYR A 45 -12.41 -14.12 4.53
C TYR A 45 -11.17 -14.55 3.77
N SER A 46 -11.38 -15.39 2.75
CA SER A 46 -10.46 -15.58 1.62
C SER A 46 -11.09 -14.93 0.39
N TYR A 47 -10.40 -13.94 -0.18
CA TYR A 47 -10.77 -13.28 -1.42
C TYR A 47 -9.71 -13.55 -2.46
N GLY A 48 -10.13 -14.03 -3.63
CA GLY A 48 -9.22 -14.29 -4.74
C GLY A 48 -9.70 -13.71 -6.05
N ILE A 49 -8.71 -13.45 -6.92
CA ILE A 49 -8.91 -12.95 -8.27
C ILE A 49 -7.88 -13.55 -9.21
N ALA A 50 -8.34 -14.06 -10.36
CA ALA A 50 -7.48 -14.51 -11.44
C ALA A 50 -7.59 -13.56 -12.63
N ILE A 51 -6.46 -13.14 -13.18
CA ILE A 51 -6.36 -12.15 -14.25
C ILE A 51 -5.64 -12.74 -15.44
N SER A 52 -6.25 -12.65 -16.62
CA SER A 52 -5.58 -12.92 -17.90
C SER A 52 -4.73 -11.72 -18.30
N TYR A 53 -3.41 -11.89 -18.35
CA TYR A 53 -2.51 -10.86 -18.86
C TYR A 53 -2.65 -10.64 -20.37
N ALA A 54 -2.97 -11.70 -21.12
CA ALA A 54 -3.18 -11.63 -22.56
C ALA A 54 -4.44 -10.82 -22.92
N ALA A 55 -5.57 -11.12 -22.28
CA ALA A 55 -6.84 -10.43 -22.50
C ALA A 55 -6.94 -9.11 -21.69
N LYS A 56 -6.13 -8.94 -20.64
CA LYS A 56 -6.20 -7.84 -19.67
C LYS A 56 -7.56 -7.78 -18.97
N GLU A 57 -8.07 -8.94 -18.58
CA GLU A 57 -9.41 -9.13 -18.05
C GLU A 57 -9.34 -10.04 -16.81
N ILE A 58 -10.35 -9.89 -15.95
CA ILE A 58 -10.58 -10.78 -14.83
C ILE A 58 -11.25 -12.03 -15.41
N ILE A 59 -10.68 -13.21 -15.13
CA ILE A 59 -11.21 -14.49 -15.61
C ILE A 59 -11.90 -15.28 -14.51
N SER A 60 -11.53 -15.06 -13.25
CA SER A 60 -12.17 -15.66 -12.09
C SER A 60 -12.09 -14.71 -10.89
N GLU A 61 -13.10 -14.75 -10.01
CA GLU A 61 -13.14 -14.01 -8.76
C GLU A 61 -13.99 -14.76 -7.75
N TRP A 62 -13.50 -14.91 -6.52
CA TRP A 62 -14.20 -15.61 -5.47
C TRP A 62 -14.07 -14.91 -4.12
N LEU A 63 -15.07 -15.10 -3.28
CA LEU A 63 -15.08 -14.67 -1.89
C LEU A 63 -15.65 -15.79 -1.02
N VAL A 64 -14.85 -16.22 -0.06
CA VAL A 64 -15.21 -17.27 0.92
C VAL A 64 -15.10 -16.68 2.32
N ARG A 65 -16.13 -16.87 3.14
CA ARG A 65 -16.08 -16.59 4.57
C ARG A 65 -15.60 -17.82 5.31
N ILE A 66 -14.64 -17.62 6.21
CA ILE A 66 -14.06 -18.66 7.06
C ILE A 66 -14.67 -18.51 8.46
N GLU A 67 -15.34 -19.56 8.92
CA GLU A 67 -15.99 -19.59 10.23
C GLU A 67 -14.96 -19.97 11.32
N LYS A 68 -15.26 -19.62 12.59
CA LYS A 68 -14.37 -19.92 13.73
C LYS A 68 -14.04 -21.41 13.93
N ASN A 69 -14.89 -22.30 13.45
CA ASN A 69 -14.69 -23.76 13.47
C ASN A 69 -13.87 -24.26 12.28
N GLY A 70 -13.40 -23.36 11.40
CA GLY A 70 -12.65 -23.71 10.19
C GLY A 70 -13.52 -24.12 9.00
N SER A 71 -14.87 -24.13 9.12
CA SER A 71 -15.72 -24.36 7.96
C SER A 71 -15.76 -23.14 7.05
N GLU A 72 -15.97 -23.38 5.77
CA GLU A 72 -15.97 -22.35 4.72
C GLU A 72 -17.38 -22.18 4.16
N THR A 73 -17.74 -20.92 3.91
CA THR A 73 -18.99 -20.54 3.24
C THR A 73 -18.65 -19.71 2.03
N CYS A 74 -18.87 -20.22 0.84
CA CYS A 74 -18.70 -19.45 -0.39
C CYS A 74 -19.75 -18.36 -0.47
N ILE A 75 -19.32 -17.09 -0.52
CA ILE A 75 -20.20 -15.93 -0.67
C ILE A 75 -20.56 -15.77 -2.15
N PHE A 76 -19.56 -15.80 -3.01
CA PHE A 76 -19.73 -15.92 -4.47
C PHE A 76 -18.48 -16.54 -5.09
N ASN A 77 -18.68 -17.20 -6.22
CA ASN A 77 -17.64 -17.61 -7.14
C ASN A 77 -18.11 -17.33 -8.57
N ARG A 78 -17.34 -16.56 -9.32
CA ARG A 78 -17.60 -16.30 -10.74
C ARG A 78 -16.39 -16.69 -11.59
N ASP A 79 -16.67 -17.27 -12.73
CA ASP A 79 -15.67 -17.64 -13.74
C ASP A 79 -16.12 -17.15 -15.11
N ILE A 80 -15.15 -16.86 -15.99
CA ILE A 80 -15.47 -16.60 -17.39
C ILE A 80 -15.87 -17.92 -18.07
N ASP A 81 -16.90 -17.90 -18.91
CA ASP A 81 -17.34 -19.07 -19.65
C ASP A 81 -16.35 -19.50 -20.75
N GLU A 82 -16.58 -20.66 -21.35
CA GLU A 82 -15.71 -21.21 -22.40
C GLU A 82 -15.65 -20.30 -23.64
N SER A 83 -16.70 -19.52 -23.90
CA SER A 83 -16.72 -18.55 -25.01
C SER A 83 -15.85 -17.32 -24.73
N GLY A 84 -15.52 -17.04 -23.47
CA GLY A 84 -14.85 -15.82 -23.02
C GLY A 84 -15.73 -14.58 -23.09
N GLU A 85 -17.03 -14.73 -23.30
CA GLU A 85 -17.95 -13.61 -23.48
C GLU A 85 -18.78 -13.27 -22.25
N ASN A 86 -19.09 -14.28 -21.41
CA ASN A 86 -19.94 -14.10 -20.25
C ASN A 86 -19.27 -14.61 -18.97
N PHE A 87 -19.71 -14.11 -17.82
CA PHE A 87 -19.40 -14.69 -16.53
C PHE A 87 -20.49 -15.68 -16.11
N THR A 88 -20.06 -16.82 -15.56
CA THR A 88 -20.90 -17.79 -14.88
C THR A 88 -20.68 -17.71 -13.39
N PHE A 89 -21.75 -17.86 -12.62
CA PHE A 89 -21.69 -17.93 -11.17
C PHE A 89 -21.99 -19.35 -10.72
N SER A 90 -21.00 -20.06 -10.19
CA SER A 90 -21.17 -21.42 -9.71
C SER A 90 -21.80 -21.48 -8.32
N GLU A 91 -21.49 -20.50 -7.48
CA GLU A 91 -22.01 -20.40 -6.12
C GLU A 91 -22.31 -18.94 -5.76
N VAL A 92 -23.45 -18.73 -5.11
CA VAL A 92 -23.84 -17.44 -4.54
C VAL A 92 -24.67 -17.68 -3.29
N THR A 93 -24.21 -17.17 -2.17
CA THR A 93 -24.93 -17.28 -0.89
C THR A 93 -25.90 -16.12 -0.68
N HIS A 94 -27.08 -16.42 -0.19
CA HIS A 94 -28.08 -15.44 0.25
C HIS A 94 -28.81 -15.92 1.51
N LYS A 95 -29.24 -14.98 2.36
CA LYS A 95 -29.90 -15.30 3.64
C LYS A 95 -31.41 -15.42 3.54
N ASN A 96 -32.00 -14.74 2.55
CA ASN A 96 -33.45 -14.70 2.35
C ASN A 96 -33.79 -14.33 0.89
N GLU A 97 -35.06 -14.41 0.52
CA GLU A 97 -35.52 -14.16 -0.85
C GLU A 97 -35.29 -12.70 -1.30
N ALA A 98 -35.31 -11.74 -0.38
CA ALA A 98 -35.01 -10.35 -0.73
C ALA A 98 -33.54 -10.14 -1.11
N GLU A 99 -32.60 -10.80 -0.42
CA GLU A 99 -31.19 -10.81 -0.81
C GLU A 99 -30.98 -11.53 -2.14
N LYS A 100 -31.69 -12.64 -2.38
CA LYS A 100 -31.64 -13.37 -3.64
C LYS A 100 -32.03 -12.47 -4.81
N ILE A 101 -33.15 -11.76 -4.70
CA ILE A 101 -33.60 -10.81 -5.75
C ILE A 101 -32.54 -9.72 -5.99
N LYS A 102 -31.93 -9.17 -4.95
CA LYS A 102 -30.84 -8.20 -5.10
C LYS A 102 -29.66 -8.79 -5.84
N TRP A 103 -29.23 -10.01 -5.48
CA TRP A 103 -28.20 -10.74 -6.17
C TRP A 103 -28.55 -10.97 -7.65
N GLU A 104 -29.76 -11.39 -7.95
CA GLU A 104 -30.22 -11.59 -9.34
C GLU A 104 -30.07 -10.32 -10.17
N ILE A 105 -30.36 -9.15 -9.61
CA ILE A 105 -30.16 -7.85 -10.26
C ILE A 105 -28.65 -7.61 -10.54
N PHE A 106 -27.78 -7.87 -9.57
CA PHE A 106 -26.33 -7.77 -9.77
C PHE A 106 -25.81 -8.78 -10.80
N LEU A 107 -26.27 -10.03 -10.71
CA LEU A 107 -25.85 -11.12 -11.60
C LEU A 107 -26.31 -10.89 -13.04
N ASP A 108 -27.48 -10.32 -13.25
CA ASP A 108 -27.96 -10.00 -14.61
C ASP A 108 -27.10 -8.94 -15.28
N VAL A 109 -26.61 -7.97 -14.50
CA VAL A 109 -25.66 -6.96 -14.98
C VAL A 109 -24.28 -7.54 -15.27
N PHE A 110 -23.80 -8.51 -14.47
CA PHE A 110 -22.48 -9.13 -14.60
C PHE A 110 -22.45 -10.40 -15.44
N GLY A 111 -23.58 -11.06 -15.64
CA GLY A 111 -23.64 -12.38 -16.26
C GLY A 111 -23.95 -12.39 -17.76
N LYS A 112 -24.63 -11.37 -18.28
CA LYS A 112 -25.11 -11.36 -19.65
C LYS A 112 -24.66 -10.13 -20.41
N ASN A 113 -24.09 -10.31 -21.63
CA ASN A 113 -23.64 -9.23 -22.51
C ASN A 113 -22.65 -8.24 -21.85
N ILE A 114 -21.60 -8.78 -21.26
CA ILE A 114 -20.64 -7.97 -20.49
C ILE A 114 -19.86 -7.06 -21.42
N SER A 115 -19.95 -5.76 -21.15
CA SER A 115 -19.09 -4.79 -21.83
C SER A 115 -17.60 -5.06 -21.50
N PRO A 116 -16.66 -4.76 -22.41
CA PRO A 116 -15.22 -4.91 -22.12
C PRO A 116 -14.75 -4.19 -20.87
N ALA A 117 -15.46 -3.13 -20.44
CA ALA A 117 -15.18 -2.41 -19.21
C ALA A 117 -15.52 -3.24 -17.96
N MET A 118 -16.60 -4.01 -18.00
CA MET A 118 -17.03 -4.86 -16.88
C MET A 118 -16.13 -6.07 -16.67
N LYS A 119 -15.52 -6.61 -17.72
CA LYS A 119 -14.51 -7.67 -17.61
C LYS A 119 -13.26 -7.26 -16.82
N LYS A 120 -13.04 -5.96 -16.67
CA LYS A 120 -11.93 -5.37 -15.90
C LYS A 120 -12.33 -4.92 -14.51
N LYS A 121 -13.60 -5.07 -14.13
CA LYS A 121 -14.14 -4.61 -12.87
C LYS A 121 -14.40 -5.77 -11.92
N SER A 122 -13.94 -5.67 -10.67
CA SER A 122 -14.23 -6.66 -9.64
C SER A 122 -15.67 -6.51 -9.12
N ILE A 123 -16.25 -7.59 -8.64
CA ILE A 123 -17.54 -7.56 -7.93
C ILE A 123 -17.44 -6.68 -6.69
N LEU A 124 -16.32 -6.74 -5.94
CA LEU A 124 -16.13 -5.89 -4.78
C LEU A 124 -16.32 -4.40 -5.12
N SER A 125 -15.68 -3.93 -6.21
CA SER A 125 -15.77 -2.52 -6.59
C SER A 125 -17.15 -2.13 -7.13
N ASP A 126 -17.83 -3.04 -7.82
CA ASP A 126 -19.15 -2.75 -8.36
C ASP A 126 -20.22 -2.70 -7.27
N VAL A 127 -20.19 -3.64 -6.32
CA VAL A 127 -21.08 -3.62 -5.15
C VAL A 127 -20.85 -2.34 -4.35
N ALA A 128 -19.60 -1.93 -4.16
CA ALA A 128 -19.27 -0.69 -3.44
C ALA A 128 -19.82 0.57 -4.11
N GLU A 129 -19.87 0.61 -5.45
CA GLU A 129 -20.41 1.77 -6.18
C GLU A 129 -21.95 1.80 -6.18
N ARG A 130 -22.62 0.65 -6.13
CA ARG A 130 -24.05 0.53 -6.34
C ARG A 130 -24.86 0.22 -5.10
N SER A 131 -24.20 -0.27 -4.03
CA SER A 131 -24.88 -0.71 -2.83
C SER A 131 -24.62 0.21 -1.64
N ASN A 132 -25.71 0.57 -0.93
CA ASN A 132 -25.67 1.26 0.37
C ASN A 132 -26.18 0.33 1.49
N GLU A 133 -26.09 -0.99 1.29
CA GLU A 133 -26.62 -1.96 2.23
C GLU A 133 -25.82 -1.98 3.54
N LYS A 134 -26.56 -1.95 4.67
CA LYS A 134 -25.97 -1.96 6.01
C LYS A 134 -25.94 -3.35 6.67
N SER A 135 -26.49 -4.36 6.00
CA SER A 135 -26.59 -5.73 6.53
C SER A 135 -26.61 -6.75 5.38
N GLY A 136 -26.49 -8.05 5.72
CA GLY A 136 -26.57 -9.12 4.76
C GLY A 136 -25.25 -9.37 4.02
N VAL A 137 -25.33 -10.15 2.95
CA VAL A 137 -24.17 -10.59 2.15
C VAL A 137 -23.53 -9.42 1.40
N LEU A 138 -24.32 -8.47 0.91
CA LEU A 138 -23.75 -7.29 0.23
C LEU A 138 -22.92 -6.43 1.19
N LYS A 139 -23.31 -6.34 2.47
CA LYS A 139 -22.47 -5.67 3.49
C LYS A 139 -21.17 -6.43 3.74
N GLU A 140 -21.17 -7.74 3.71
CA GLU A 140 -19.96 -8.55 3.86
C GLU A 140 -18.97 -8.28 2.70
N ILE A 141 -19.46 -8.14 1.48
CA ILE A 141 -18.65 -7.72 0.34
C ILE A 141 -18.10 -6.32 0.52
N MET A 142 -18.93 -5.39 1.05
CA MET A 142 -18.50 -4.03 1.38
C MET A 142 -17.40 -4.02 2.45
N ASP A 143 -17.52 -4.85 3.52
CA ASP A 143 -16.49 -4.95 4.56
C ASP A 143 -15.13 -5.36 3.97
N VAL A 144 -15.13 -6.32 3.02
CA VAL A 144 -13.92 -6.74 2.33
C VAL A 144 -13.39 -5.63 1.41
N TYR A 145 -14.26 -4.93 0.69
CA TYR A 145 -13.84 -3.78 -0.12
C TYR A 145 -13.22 -2.67 0.74
N GLU A 146 -13.85 -2.31 1.86
CA GLU A 146 -13.35 -1.31 2.81
C GLU A 146 -11.99 -1.72 3.38
N TRP A 147 -11.77 -3.03 3.64
CA TRP A 147 -10.48 -3.54 4.06
C TRP A 147 -9.40 -3.26 3.00
N PHE A 148 -9.65 -3.57 1.72
CA PHE A 148 -8.72 -3.24 0.63
C PHE A 148 -8.49 -1.73 0.49
N GLN A 149 -9.51 -0.90 0.74
CA GLN A 149 -9.38 0.55 0.75
C GLN A 149 -8.52 1.06 1.92
N SER A 150 -8.47 0.32 3.01
CA SER A 150 -7.73 0.70 4.21
C SER A 150 -6.23 0.35 4.15
N ILE A 151 -5.78 -0.46 3.18
CA ILE A 151 -4.36 -0.83 3.04
C ILE A 151 -3.52 0.39 2.70
N ILE A 152 -2.42 0.55 3.41
CA ILE A 152 -1.38 1.54 3.10
C ILE A 152 -0.22 0.83 2.41
N ILE A 153 0.24 1.36 1.28
CA ILE A 153 1.40 0.82 0.57
C ILE A 153 2.41 1.95 0.36
N LEU A 154 3.60 1.78 0.91
CA LEU A 154 4.73 2.68 0.74
C LEU A 154 5.82 1.99 -0.08
N PHE A 155 6.04 2.49 -1.29
CA PHE A 155 7.20 2.11 -2.10
C PHE A 155 8.43 2.93 -1.71
N PRO A 156 9.64 2.53 -2.11
CA PRO A 156 10.86 3.27 -1.80
C PRO A 156 10.84 4.73 -2.23
N THR A 157 10.14 5.04 -3.32
CA THR A 157 9.98 6.39 -3.87
C THR A 157 8.66 7.07 -3.52
N SER A 158 7.80 6.40 -2.77
CA SER A 158 6.52 6.95 -2.33
C SER A 158 6.74 7.97 -1.23
N GLN A 159 5.94 9.04 -1.26
CA GLN A 159 5.81 9.98 -0.16
C GLN A 159 4.44 9.83 0.48
N TYR A 160 4.39 10.00 1.79
CA TYR A 160 3.12 9.98 2.50
C TYR A 160 2.29 11.21 2.14
N SER A 161 1.21 11.01 1.40
CA SER A 161 0.42 12.10 0.82
C SER A 161 -0.37 12.94 1.83
N GLY A 162 -0.62 12.41 3.03
CA GLY A 162 -1.37 13.11 4.08
C GLY A 162 -0.55 14.00 5.01
N LEU A 163 0.77 14.10 4.82
CA LEU A 163 1.67 14.73 5.78
C LEU A 163 1.30 16.18 6.11
N ASN A 164 1.04 17.00 5.10
CA ASN A 164 0.74 18.41 5.32
C ASN A 164 -0.62 18.65 6.01
N GLN A 165 -1.62 17.79 5.74
CA GLN A 165 -2.90 17.86 6.45
C GLN A 165 -2.74 17.47 7.92
N LEU A 166 -1.91 16.46 8.19
CA LEU A 166 -1.61 16.04 9.55
C LEU A 166 -0.95 17.17 10.32
N VAL A 167 0.05 17.85 9.77
CA VAL A 167 0.79 18.92 10.46
C VAL A 167 0.02 20.24 10.58
N GLU A 168 -1.14 20.40 9.98
CA GLU A 168 -2.04 21.53 10.27
C GLU A 168 -2.54 21.50 11.73
N LYS A 169 -2.68 20.30 12.31
CA LYS A 169 -3.10 20.12 13.69
C LYS A 169 -1.91 20.26 14.65
N GLU A 170 -2.04 21.12 15.66
CA GLU A 170 -0.97 21.36 16.64
C GLU A 170 -0.53 20.10 17.38
N GLU A 171 -1.47 19.24 17.76
CA GLU A 171 -1.20 17.99 18.44
C GLU A 171 -0.30 17.08 17.59
N VAL A 172 -0.58 17.02 16.28
CA VAL A 172 0.20 16.24 15.33
C VAL A 172 1.61 16.82 15.18
N ARG A 173 1.76 18.15 15.08
CA ARG A 173 3.08 18.77 15.02
C ARG A 173 3.91 18.48 16.27
N LYS A 174 3.30 18.54 17.45
CA LYS A 174 3.96 18.18 18.72
C LYS A 174 4.42 16.72 18.71
N PHE A 175 3.57 15.81 18.26
CA PHE A 175 3.93 14.41 18.15
C PHE A 175 5.08 14.20 17.16
N PHE A 176 5.00 14.76 15.95
CA PHE A 176 6.06 14.69 14.95
C PHE A 176 7.39 15.23 15.49
N SER A 177 7.36 16.40 16.10
CA SER A 177 8.55 17.00 16.72
C SER A 177 9.15 16.08 17.80
N GLY A 178 8.31 15.44 18.61
CA GLY A 178 8.74 14.47 19.62
C GLY A 178 9.43 13.26 19.02
N ILE A 179 8.85 12.67 17.96
CA ILE A 179 9.40 11.51 17.26
C ILE A 179 10.71 11.85 16.54
N LEU A 180 10.78 13.01 15.87
CA LEU A 180 12.00 13.45 15.19
C LEU A 180 13.15 13.68 16.17
N LYS A 181 12.87 14.25 17.35
CA LYS A 181 13.84 14.33 18.44
C LYS A 181 14.28 12.96 18.95
N TYR A 182 13.33 12.05 19.12
CA TYR A 182 13.63 10.67 19.54
C TYR A 182 14.58 9.97 18.56
N PHE A 183 14.48 10.26 17.27
CA PHE A 183 15.35 9.74 16.22
C PHE A 183 16.64 10.55 16.02
N ASP A 184 16.91 11.52 16.86
CA ASP A 184 18.14 12.35 16.84
C ASP A 184 18.42 13.01 15.48
N THR A 185 17.37 13.56 14.86
CA THR A 185 17.47 14.19 13.55
C THR A 185 18.04 15.61 13.59
N GLY A 186 18.19 16.19 14.78
CA GLY A 186 18.53 17.61 14.97
C GLY A 186 17.33 18.55 14.82
N ILE A 187 16.15 18.06 14.45
CA ILE A 187 14.94 18.88 14.33
C ILE A 187 14.32 19.09 15.71
N GLU A 188 14.19 20.35 16.13
CA GLU A 188 13.57 20.70 17.42
C GLU A 188 12.06 20.82 17.34
N SER A 189 11.53 21.31 16.22
CA SER A 189 10.10 21.40 16.01
C SER A 189 9.71 21.38 14.54
N VAL A 190 8.50 20.87 14.29
CA VAL A 190 7.82 20.99 13.01
C VAL A 190 6.83 22.11 13.09
N GLU A 191 6.87 23.02 12.14
CA GLU A 191 6.03 24.21 12.06
C GLU A 191 5.17 24.18 10.79
N SER A 192 4.05 24.88 10.84
CA SER A 192 3.14 25.04 9.71
C SER A 192 3.17 26.50 9.27
N LYS A 193 3.69 26.79 8.09
CA LYS A 193 3.71 28.13 7.51
C LYS A 193 2.60 28.27 6.48
N GLN A 194 1.71 29.21 6.73
CA GLN A 194 0.65 29.57 5.79
C GLN A 194 1.06 30.80 4.97
N GLY A 195 0.59 30.85 3.73
CA GLY A 195 0.81 31.97 2.83
C GLY A 195 -0.23 32.01 1.72
N GLU A 196 -0.39 33.15 1.09
CA GLU A 196 -1.19 33.25 -0.14
C GLU A 196 -0.56 32.43 -1.25
N MET A 197 -1.40 31.80 -2.07
CA MET A 197 -0.92 31.00 -3.18
C MET A 197 -0.44 31.90 -4.33
N ASN A 198 0.85 31.82 -4.60
CA ASN A 198 1.43 32.38 -5.80
C ASN A 198 1.71 31.27 -6.82
N PHE A 199 0.75 31.06 -7.72
CA PHE A 199 0.85 30.04 -8.77
C PHE A 199 2.08 30.23 -9.66
N ASP A 200 2.46 31.44 -9.97
CA ASP A 200 3.55 31.74 -10.90
C ASP A 200 4.90 31.31 -10.30
N ARG A 201 5.09 31.52 -9.00
CA ARG A 201 6.26 31.06 -8.27
C ARG A 201 6.29 29.54 -8.10
N ILE A 202 5.15 28.94 -7.79
CA ILE A 202 5.05 27.50 -7.53
C ILE A 202 5.25 26.69 -8.83
N PHE A 203 4.77 27.21 -9.95
CA PHE A 203 4.89 26.57 -11.26
C PHE A 203 6.06 27.07 -12.09
N GLU A 204 7.01 27.78 -11.46
CA GLU A 204 8.23 28.21 -12.13
C GLU A 204 8.96 27.01 -12.76
N GLY A 205 9.33 27.11 -14.04
CA GLY A 205 9.95 26.04 -14.80
C GLY A 205 8.99 25.02 -15.42
N ILE A 206 7.69 25.09 -15.14
CA ILE A 206 6.67 24.26 -15.81
C ILE A 206 6.17 24.98 -17.07
N PRO A 207 6.04 24.28 -18.23
CA PRO A 207 5.46 24.87 -19.42
C PRO A 207 4.07 25.47 -19.15
N LYS A 208 3.83 26.68 -19.61
CA LYS A 208 2.61 27.46 -19.34
C LYS A 208 1.30 26.69 -19.56
N GLU A 209 1.23 25.92 -20.65
CA GLU A 209 0.04 25.11 -20.95
C GLU A 209 -0.23 24.03 -19.89
N HIS A 210 0.81 23.41 -19.31
CA HIS A 210 0.66 22.44 -18.23
C HIS A 210 0.33 23.13 -16.90
N ALA A 211 0.92 24.30 -16.64
CA ALA A 211 0.64 25.10 -15.45
C ALA A 211 -0.84 25.54 -15.41
N GLU A 212 -1.40 26.02 -16.53
CA GLU A 212 -2.81 26.41 -16.60
C GLU A 212 -3.77 25.22 -16.41
N LYS A 213 -3.48 24.06 -17.01
CA LYS A 213 -4.26 22.83 -16.79
C LYS A 213 -4.23 22.39 -15.33
N LEU A 214 -3.07 22.53 -14.66
CA LEU A 214 -2.93 22.22 -13.23
C LEU A 214 -3.70 23.23 -12.37
N LYS A 215 -3.64 24.54 -12.67
CA LYS A 215 -4.42 25.56 -11.97
C LYS A 215 -5.92 25.27 -12.00
N ILE A 216 -6.47 25.00 -13.17
CA ILE A 216 -7.89 24.69 -13.36
C ILE A 216 -8.28 23.44 -12.56
N ARG A 217 -7.46 22.40 -12.64
CA ARG A 217 -7.71 21.15 -11.92
C ARG A 217 -7.67 21.35 -10.41
N ILE A 218 -6.66 22.03 -9.90
CA ILE A 218 -6.50 22.33 -8.48
C ILE A 218 -7.69 23.16 -7.98
N SER A 219 -8.10 24.20 -8.73
CA SER A 219 -9.22 25.06 -8.36
C SER A 219 -10.54 24.30 -8.26
N ASN A 220 -10.73 23.29 -9.12
CA ASN A 220 -11.93 22.44 -9.09
C ASN A 220 -11.89 21.41 -7.97
N ASP A 221 -10.69 20.86 -7.66
CA ASP A 221 -10.54 19.81 -6.66
C ASP A 221 -10.57 20.35 -5.22
N ILE A 222 -10.25 21.63 -4.99
CA ILE A 222 -10.21 22.29 -3.65
C ILE A 222 -11.63 22.55 -3.06
N GLU A 223 -12.71 22.34 -3.81
CA GLU A 223 -14.06 22.75 -3.34
C GLU A 223 -14.53 22.04 -2.07
N ASN A 224 -14.06 20.82 -1.81
CA ASN A 224 -14.55 20.02 -0.69
C ASN A 224 -13.46 19.57 0.29
N ASP A 225 -12.20 19.42 -0.16
CA ASP A 225 -11.10 18.92 0.66
C ASP A 225 -9.78 19.62 0.31
N PRO A 226 -8.83 19.75 1.28
CA PRO A 226 -7.50 20.23 0.98
C PRO A 226 -6.81 19.38 -0.08
N VAL A 227 -6.28 20.02 -1.13
CA VAL A 227 -5.58 19.36 -2.21
C VAL A 227 -4.07 19.44 -1.97
N MET A 228 -3.42 18.30 -2.05
CA MET A 228 -1.98 18.20 -1.94
C MET A 228 -1.34 18.03 -3.31
N PHE A 229 -0.27 18.75 -3.53
CA PHE A 229 0.53 18.59 -4.74
C PHE A 229 2.01 18.80 -4.46
N LYS A 230 2.84 18.18 -5.29
CA LYS A 230 4.29 18.29 -5.23
C LYS A 230 4.78 18.97 -6.51
N VAL A 231 5.57 20.02 -6.33
CA VAL A 231 6.27 20.72 -7.41
C VAL A 231 7.70 21.01 -6.95
N ASN A 232 8.67 20.78 -7.83
CA ASN A 232 10.09 21.05 -7.54
C ASN A 232 10.56 20.45 -6.20
N ASN A 233 10.19 19.21 -5.94
CA ASN A 233 10.47 18.48 -4.71
C ASN A 233 9.84 19.05 -3.41
N GLN A 234 9.01 20.08 -3.51
CA GLN A 234 8.27 20.67 -2.41
C GLN A 234 6.82 20.21 -2.38
N VAL A 235 6.31 19.91 -1.20
CA VAL A 235 4.92 19.48 -0.98
C VAL A 235 4.12 20.64 -0.42
N TYR A 236 2.99 20.93 -1.06
CA TYR A 236 2.07 21.99 -0.67
C TYR A 236 0.71 21.41 -0.34
N SER A 237 0.07 21.88 0.71
CA SER A 237 -1.36 21.70 0.94
C SER A 237 -2.09 22.97 0.55
N LEU A 238 -3.15 22.84 -0.22
CA LEU A 238 -3.99 23.95 -0.65
C LEU A 238 -5.38 23.77 -0.08
N ARG A 239 -5.92 24.84 0.46
CA ARG A 239 -7.32 24.92 0.91
C ARG A 239 -7.90 26.29 0.59
N LYS A 240 -9.22 26.41 0.56
CA LYS A 240 -9.89 27.71 0.56
C LYS A 240 -10.05 28.19 2.00
N ASP A 241 -9.83 29.48 2.23
CA ASP A 241 -10.21 30.12 3.48
C ASP A 241 -11.71 30.43 3.51
N GLU A 242 -12.18 31.05 4.58
CA GLU A 242 -13.59 31.42 4.76
C GLU A 242 -14.06 32.47 3.72
N GLU A 243 -13.13 33.22 3.13
CA GLU A 243 -13.36 34.24 2.13
C GLU A 243 -13.30 33.68 0.68
N GLY A 244 -12.91 32.39 0.53
CA GLY A 244 -12.77 31.71 -0.76
C GLY A 244 -11.41 31.88 -1.42
N ASN A 245 -10.42 32.51 -0.76
CA ASN A 245 -9.06 32.63 -1.28
C ASN A 245 -8.33 31.30 -1.13
N ILE A 246 -7.43 30.99 -2.06
CA ILE A 246 -6.60 29.79 -1.98
C ILE A 246 -5.37 30.11 -1.13
N ILE A 247 -5.27 29.43 0.00
CA ILE A 247 -4.10 29.51 0.88
C ILE A 247 -3.26 28.23 0.76
N THR A 248 -1.95 28.42 0.83
CA THR A 248 -0.97 27.33 0.87
C THR A 248 -0.53 27.10 2.30
N THR A 249 -0.40 25.85 2.67
CA THR A 249 0.27 25.44 3.90
C THR A 249 1.52 24.64 3.55
N LYS A 250 2.65 25.03 4.11
CA LYS A 250 3.92 24.30 4.05
C LYS A 250 4.32 23.80 5.42
N MET A 251 4.86 22.61 5.47
CA MET A 251 5.58 22.11 6.62
C MET A 251 7.01 22.63 6.58
N MET A 252 7.47 23.17 7.70
CA MET A 252 8.82 23.71 7.89
C MET A 252 9.46 23.03 9.11
N GLN A 253 10.77 22.91 9.11
CA GLN A 253 11.56 22.31 10.18
C GLN A 253 12.41 23.39 10.85
N ASN A 254 12.39 23.37 12.19
CA ASN A 254 13.20 24.24 13.02
C ASN A 254 14.34 23.43 13.66
N HIS A 255 15.58 23.79 13.35
CA HIS A 255 16.80 23.20 13.90
C HIS A 255 17.40 24.06 15.03
N GLY A 256 16.57 24.75 15.81
CA GLY A 256 17.01 25.59 16.94
C GLY A 256 17.12 27.07 16.60
N ASN A 257 16.88 27.48 15.35
CA ASN A 257 16.80 28.87 14.94
C ASN A 257 15.43 29.20 14.32
N PRO A 258 14.48 29.78 15.08
CA PRO A 258 13.14 30.07 14.56
C PRO A 258 13.10 31.09 13.41
N GLN A 259 14.19 31.83 13.17
CA GLN A 259 14.27 32.82 12.08
C GLN A 259 14.65 32.17 10.74
N GLU A 260 15.30 31.00 10.78
CA GLU A 260 15.78 30.27 9.63
C GLU A 260 15.18 28.86 9.65
N LEU A 261 13.99 28.71 9.07
CA LEU A 261 13.31 27.43 8.98
C LEU A 261 13.71 26.69 7.70
N PHE A 262 13.87 25.39 7.82
CA PHE A 262 14.23 24.49 6.71
C PHE A 262 12.98 23.97 6.00
N GLU A 263 13.07 23.78 4.70
CA GLU A 263 12.04 23.12 3.93
C GLU A 263 12.31 21.59 3.87
N TYR A 264 11.31 20.80 3.55
CA TYR A 264 11.44 19.35 3.40
C TYR A 264 12.58 18.94 2.45
N SER A 265 12.81 19.72 1.38
CA SER A 265 13.88 19.49 0.42
C SER A 265 15.29 19.76 0.94
N ASP A 266 15.42 20.51 2.03
CA ASP A 266 16.72 20.84 2.64
C ASP A 266 17.20 19.72 3.56
N GLU A 267 16.30 18.80 3.93
CA GLU A 267 16.59 17.67 4.80
C GLU A 267 17.32 16.54 4.07
N SER A 268 18.10 15.77 4.82
CA SER A 268 18.74 14.56 4.30
C SER A 268 17.70 13.53 3.84
N ASP A 269 18.08 12.65 2.90
CA ASP A 269 17.21 11.56 2.42
C ASP A 269 16.68 10.69 3.58
N GLY A 270 17.49 10.47 4.61
CA GLY A 270 17.09 9.71 5.80
C GLY A 270 16.01 10.45 6.62
N THR A 271 16.19 11.74 6.83
CA THR A 271 15.18 12.58 7.50
C THR A 271 13.90 12.66 6.68
N GLN A 272 14.00 12.82 5.36
CA GLN A 272 12.84 12.81 4.46
C GLN A 272 12.11 11.46 4.54
N ARG A 273 12.84 10.34 4.61
CA ARG A 273 12.24 9.01 4.77
C ARG A 273 11.49 8.86 6.09
N LEU A 274 12.01 9.43 7.18
CA LEU A 274 11.28 9.45 8.47
C LEU A 274 9.96 10.22 8.38
N PHE A 275 9.90 11.33 7.62
CA PHE A 275 8.64 12.03 7.39
C PHE A 275 7.59 11.17 6.68
N ASP A 276 8.00 10.21 5.84
CA ASP A 276 7.08 9.26 5.21
C ASP A 276 6.63 8.15 6.17
N LEU A 277 7.45 7.79 7.14
CA LEU A 277 7.19 6.70 8.08
C LEU A 277 6.46 7.14 9.36
N ILE A 278 6.75 8.33 9.90
CA ILE A 278 6.16 8.82 11.16
C ILE A 278 4.61 8.87 11.11
N PRO A 279 3.95 9.25 9.99
CA PRO A 279 2.49 9.21 9.91
C PRO A 279 1.88 7.84 10.20
N LEU A 280 2.63 6.75 9.96
CA LEU A 280 2.16 5.38 10.22
C LEU A 280 1.88 5.14 11.71
N PHE A 281 2.57 5.85 12.60
CA PHE A 281 2.28 5.80 14.04
C PHE A 281 0.89 6.35 14.39
N TYR A 282 0.32 7.22 13.56
CA TYR A 282 -1.05 7.69 13.71
C TYR A 282 -2.08 6.68 13.20
N GLU A 283 -1.70 5.90 12.18
CA GLU A 283 -2.60 4.93 11.55
C GLU A 283 -2.91 3.70 12.41
N HIS A 284 -2.16 3.49 13.52
CA HIS A 284 -2.41 2.37 14.44
C HIS A 284 -3.84 2.38 15.03
N GLN A 285 -4.47 3.55 15.16
CA GLN A 285 -5.83 3.68 15.68
C GLN A 285 -6.88 3.16 14.70
N ASN A 286 -6.51 2.95 13.43
CA ASN A 286 -7.42 2.57 12.35
C ASN A 286 -7.36 1.06 11.99
N ASN A 287 -6.61 0.24 12.75
CA ASN A 287 -6.46 -1.21 12.50
C ASN A 287 -6.11 -1.51 11.03
N ARG A 288 -5.04 -0.91 10.54
CA ARG A 288 -4.65 -0.98 9.12
C ARG A 288 -3.60 -2.04 8.85
N VAL A 289 -3.58 -2.53 7.62
CA VAL A 289 -2.46 -3.31 7.08
C VAL A 289 -1.57 -2.36 6.28
N ILE A 290 -0.28 -2.36 6.62
CA ILE A 290 0.72 -1.44 6.08
C ILE A 290 1.80 -2.26 5.38
N PHE A 291 1.96 -2.04 4.07
CA PHE A 291 3.05 -2.61 3.28
C PHE A 291 4.13 -1.56 3.07
N ILE A 292 5.37 -1.88 3.41
CA ILE A 292 6.52 -1.00 3.20
C ILE A 292 7.57 -1.76 2.39
N ASP A 293 7.82 -1.29 1.19
CA ASP A 293 8.88 -1.82 0.36
C ASP A 293 10.19 -1.09 0.67
N GLU A 294 11.28 -1.85 0.89
CA GLU A 294 12.59 -1.35 1.30
C GLU A 294 12.50 -0.40 2.52
N ILE A 295 12.06 -0.92 3.67
CA ILE A 295 11.89 -0.11 4.89
C ILE A 295 13.20 0.55 5.33
N ASP A 296 14.33 -0.10 5.09
CA ASP A 296 15.69 0.34 5.43
C ASP A 296 16.26 1.38 4.46
N ARG A 297 15.57 1.69 3.35
CA ARG A 297 16.09 2.61 2.36
C ARG A 297 16.36 3.99 2.96
N SER A 298 17.59 4.49 2.72
CA SER A 298 18.10 5.77 3.22
C SER A 298 18.18 5.90 4.74
N LEU A 299 17.87 4.84 5.50
CA LEU A 299 17.94 4.82 6.94
C LEU A 299 19.18 4.05 7.43
N HIS A 300 19.77 4.53 8.53
CA HIS A 300 20.72 3.72 9.26
C HIS A 300 20.00 2.56 9.93
N THR A 301 20.62 1.37 9.98
CA THR A 301 20.06 0.14 10.60
C THR A 301 19.41 0.39 11.96
N ASN A 302 20.10 1.14 12.84
CA ASN A 302 19.55 1.46 14.16
C ASN A 302 18.25 2.26 14.11
N LEU A 303 18.09 3.15 13.12
CA LEU A 303 16.85 3.92 12.96
C LEU A 303 15.71 3.01 12.51
N THR A 304 15.96 2.12 11.57
CA THR A 304 14.97 1.15 11.10
C THR A 304 14.51 0.23 12.22
N ARG A 305 15.48 -0.29 13.02
CA ARG A 305 15.19 -1.10 14.19
C ARG A 305 14.33 -0.34 15.21
N ARG A 306 14.73 0.89 15.56
CA ARG A 306 13.99 1.72 16.52
C ARG A 306 12.59 2.10 16.03
N PHE A 307 12.44 2.29 14.72
CA PHE A 307 11.12 2.50 14.11
C PHE A 307 10.20 1.29 14.36
N LEU A 308 10.68 0.07 14.10
CA LEU A 308 9.91 -1.15 14.33
C LEU A 308 9.59 -1.35 15.81
N GLU A 309 10.57 -1.19 16.72
CA GLU A 309 10.36 -1.27 18.17
C GLU A 309 9.28 -0.29 18.65
N LEU A 310 9.34 0.95 18.18
CA LEU A 310 8.34 1.97 18.52
C LEU A 310 6.96 1.63 17.92
N PHE A 311 6.93 1.16 16.68
CA PHE A 311 5.70 0.73 16.03
C PHE A 311 5.02 -0.39 16.83
N TYR A 312 5.75 -1.43 17.20
CA TYR A 312 5.20 -2.54 18.00
C TYR A 312 4.71 -2.06 19.37
N SER A 313 5.46 -1.18 20.04
CA SER A 313 5.03 -0.61 21.31
C SER A 313 3.72 0.17 21.22
N LEU A 314 3.56 0.98 20.17
CA LEU A 314 2.35 1.77 19.94
C LEU A 314 1.16 0.93 19.46
N THR A 315 1.41 -0.17 18.78
CA THR A 315 0.37 -1.02 18.18
C THR A 315 0.01 -2.25 19.01
N GLU A 316 0.61 -2.46 20.17
CA GLU A 316 0.42 -3.64 21.02
C GLU A 316 -1.06 -4.00 21.28
N LYS A 317 -1.92 -2.99 21.38
CA LYS A 317 -3.37 -3.15 21.64
C LYS A 317 -4.25 -2.95 20.41
N SER A 318 -3.66 -2.88 19.22
CA SER A 318 -4.38 -2.69 17.97
C SER A 318 -4.28 -3.92 17.06
N ASP A 319 -5.13 -4.01 16.06
CA ASP A 319 -5.02 -5.02 15.00
C ASP A 319 -4.21 -4.51 13.79
N CYS A 320 -3.32 -3.54 14.02
CA CYS A 320 -2.48 -3.01 12.97
C CYS A 320 -1.38 -4.02 12.62
N GLN A 321 -1.15 -4.23 11.33
CA GLN A 321 -0.12 -5.15 10.83
C GLN A 321 0.83 -4.40 9.90
N ILE A 322 2.14 -4.61 10.09
CA ILE A 322 3.16 -4.15 9.15
C ILE A 322 3.77 -5.35 8.40
N ILE A 323 3.89 -5.21 7.08
CA ILE A 323 4.57 -6.16 6.19
C ILE A 323 5.64 -5.36 5.46
N ALA A 324 6.90 -5.63 5.78
CA ALA A 324 8.01 -4.87 5.22
C ALA A 324 8.98 -5.77 4.46
N THR A 325 9.50 -5.29 3.33
CA THR A 325 10.69 -5.87 2.70
C THR A 325 11.93 -5.12 3.17
N THR A 326 13.06 -5.81 3.27
CA THR A 326 14.32 -5.22 3.69
C THR A 326 15.49 -5.98 3.11
N HIS A 327 16.62 -5.28 2.91
CA HIS A 327 17.93 -5.85 2.61
C HIS A 327 18.86 -5.84 3.83
N ASP A 328 18.41 -5.31 4.98
CA ASP A 328 19.20 -5.21 6.19
C ASP A 328 19.11 -6.50 7.02
N SER A 329 20.18 -7.30 6.99
CA SER A 329 20.26 -8.55 7.77
C SER A 329 20.23 -8.34 9.27
N ASN A 330 20.57 -7.16 9.78
CA ASN A 330 20.53 -6.88 11.23
C ASN A 330 19.11 -6.82 11.81
N LEU A 331 18.08 -6.75 10.94
CA LEU A 331 16.68 -6.87 11.36
C LEU A 331 16.24 -8.31 11.58
N LEU A 332 17.08 -9.31 11.20
CA LEU A 332 16.85 -10.73 11.46
C LEU A 332 17.21 -11.08 12.92
N ASP A 333 16.47 -10.49 13.83
CA ASP A 333 16.68 -10.61 15.28
C ASP A 333 15.41 -11.13 15.95
N LEU A 334 15.51 -12.26 16.66
CA LEU A 334 14.37 -12.90 17.32
C LEU A 334 13.89 -12.15 18.57
N ASP A 335 14.64 -11.15 19.04
CA ASP A 335 14.18 -10.20 20.05
C ASP A 335 13.27 -9.11 19.45
N LEU A 336 13.32 -8.92 18.12
CA LEU A 336 12.53 -7.94 17.42
C LEU A 336 11.29 -8.56 16.74
N VAL A 337 11.45 -9.73 16.11
CA VAL A 337 10.41 -10.41 15.33
C VAL A 337 10.43 -11.90 15.57
N ARG A 338 9.28 -12.58 15.46
CA ARG A 338 9.19 -14.03 15.65
C ARG A 338 9.66 -14.79 14.40
N GLN A 339 10.03 -16.07 14.57
CA GLN A 339 10.46 -16.90 13.43
C GLN A 339 9.41 -17.04 12.34
N ASP A 340 8.13 -17.07 12.70
CA ASP A 340 7.02 -17.16 11.75
C ASP A 340 6.74 -15.85 11.00
N GLU A 341 7.28 -14.73 11.49
CA GLU A 341 7.21 -13.41 10.86
C GLU A 341 8.36 -13.15 9.88
N ILE A 342 9.44 -13.93 9.93
CA ILE A 342 10.56 -13.80 9.01
C ILE A 342 10.36 -14.68 7.79
N TRP A 343 10.40 -14.05 6.61
CA TRP A 343 10.23 -14.72 5.33
C TRP A 343 11.38 -14.41 4.40
N PHE A 344 11.88 -15.43 3.72
CA PHE A 344 12.93 -15.33 2.73
C PHE A 344 12.37 -15.49 1.32
N ILE A 345 13.00 -14.80 0.37
CA ILE A 345 12.70 -14.93 -1.07
C ILE A 345 13.95 -15.48 -1.74
N LYS A 346 13.83 -16.64 -2.38
CA LYS A 346 14.89 -17.27 -3.16
C LYS A 346 14.55 -17.21 -4.63
N ARG A 347 15.53 -16.86 -5.47
CA ARG A 347 15.45 -17.03 -6.91
C ARG A 347 15.77 -18.49 -7.26
N LEU A 348 14.91 -19.13 -8.07
CA LEU A 348 15.11 -20.50 -8.56
C LEU A 348 15.87 -20.51 -9.90
N GLU A 349 16.30 -21.69 -10.36
CA GLU A 349 17.03 -21.88 -11.60
C GLU A 349 16.23 -21.42 -12.84
N ASP A 350 14.91 -21.60 -12.83
CA ASP A 350 13.99 -21.11 -13.86
C ASP A 350 13.73 -19.60 -13.76
N HIS A 351 14.47 -18.90 -12.88
CA HIS A 351 14.37 -17.49 -12.56
C HIS A 351 13.07 -17.06 -11.88
N SER A 352 12.20 -17.97 -11.53
CA SER A 352 11.06 -17.68 -10.67
C SER A 352 11.50 -17.42 -9.23
N SER A 353 10.63 -16.84 -8.42
CA SER A 353 10.88 -16.59 -7.00
C SER A 353 10.04 -17.52 -6.13
N LYS A 354 10.62 -18.01 -5.05
CA LYS A 354 9.94 -18.80 -4.03
C LYS A 354 10.09 -18.13 -2.68
N MET A 355 8.97 -17.96 -1.98
CA MET A 355 8.93 -17.43 -0.61
C MET A 355 8.75 -18.55 0.40
N TYR A 356 9.45 -18.47 1.54
CA TYR A 356 9.35 -19.43 2.64
C TYR A 356 9.72 -18.79 3.97
N SER A 357 9.09 -19.25 5.07
CA SER A 357 9.34 -18.74 6.41
C SER A 357 10.58 -19.36 7.06
N LEU A 358 11.27 -18.59 7.91
CA LEU A 358 12.32 -19.07 8.81
C LEU A 358 11.82 -20.19 9.74
N ASN A 359 10.53 -20.19 10.11
CA ASN A 359 9.92 -21.21 10.94
C ASN A 359 10.09 -22.65 10.39
N ARG A 360 10.34 -22.79 9.09
CA ARG A 360 10.67 -24.06 8.43
C ARG A 360 11.93 -24.71 9.02
N TYR A 361 12.88 -23.90 9.51
CA TYR A 361 14.19 -24.37 10.02
C TYR A 361 14.15 -24.68 11.51
N LYS A 362 13.10 -24.29 12.25
CA LYS A 362 12.92 -24.52 13.70
C LYS A 362 14.16 -24.09 14.48
N GLU A 363 14.64 -22.90 14.22
CA GLU A 363 15.84 -22.37 14.85
C GLU A 363 15.65 -22.17 16.35
N ARG A 364 16.73 -22.30 17.11
CA ARG A 364 16.72 -21.99 18.55
C ARG A 364 16.64 -20.47 18.73
N TYR A 365 15.96 -20.03 19.77
CA TYR A 365 15.76 -18.61 20.06
C TYR A 365 17.07 -17.84 20.31
N ASP A 366 18.09 -18.52 20.89
CA ASP A 366 19.41 -17.95 21.18
C ASP A 366 20.33 -17.86 19.96
N LYS A 367 19.85 -18.24 18.77
CA LYS A 367 20.63 -18.27 17.55
C LYS A 367 20.67 -16.90 16.87
N LYS A 368 21.85 -16.50 16.42
CA LYS A 368 22.05 -15.29 15.63
C LYS A 368 21.68 -15.52 14.16
N ILE A 369 20.43 -15.21 13.83
CA ILE A 369 19.84 -15.47 12.49
C ILE A 369 20.55 -14.64 11.42
N ASP A 370 20.93 -13.40 11.74
CA ASP A 370 21.68 -12.50 10.86
C ASP A 370 22.97 -13.15 10.33
N LYS A 371 23.76 -13.76 11.23
CA LYS A 371 25.01 -14.42 10.85
C LYS A 371 24.80 -15.65 9.98
N GLU A 372 23.82 -16.49 10.33
CA GLU A 372 23.50 -17.68 9.57
C GLU A 372 22.95 -17.35 8.19
N TYR A 373 22.19 -16.25 8.09
CA TYR A 373 21.71 -15.71 6.82
C TYR A 373 22.89 -15.33 5.90
N LEU A 374 23.83 -14.53 6.43
CA LEU A 374 25.02 -14.10 5.67
C LEU A 374 25.95 -15.25 5.27
N LEU A 375 25.91 -16.37 6.01
CA LEU A 375 26.63 -17.62 5.67
C LEU A 375 25.88 -18.48 4.62
N GLY A 376 24.72 -18.00 4.13
CA GLY A 376 23.94 -18.70 3.10
C GLY A 376 23.08 -19.86 3.58
N ARG A 377 22.96 -20.07 4.90
CA ARG A 377 22.22 -21.22 5.45
C ARG A 377 20.75 -21.28 5.03
N TYR A 378 20.17 -20.13 4.76
CA TYR A 378 18.75 -20.01 4.39
C TYR A 378 18.53 -19.89 2.89
N ASP A 379 19.56 -20.10 2.05
CA ASP A 379 19.46 -20.09 0.57
C ASP A 379 18.89 -18.80 -0.03
N ALA A 380 18.95 -17.67 0.66
CA ALA A 380 18.32 -16.40 0.23
C ALA A 380 19.33 -15.27 -0.01
N ILE A 381 20.62 -15.60 -0.05
CA ILE A 381 21.67 -14.64 -0.40
C ILE A 381 22.03 -14.74 -1.90
N PRO A 382 22.56 -13.68 -2.51
CA PRO A 382 23.14 -13.76 -3.85
C PRO A 382 24.30 -14.74 -3.91
N ILE A 383 24.35 -15.55 -4.95
CA ILE A 383 25.48 -16.44 -5.23
C ILE A 383 26.34 -15.72 -6.25
N PHE A 384 27.61 -15.51 -5.92
CA PHE A 384 28.61 -14.94 -6.84
C PHE A 384 29.36 -16.09 -7.53
N ASP A 385 29.34 -16.06 -8.85
CA ASP A 385 30.06 -17.04 -9.69
C ASP A 385 31.43 -16.46 -10.02
N GLU A 386 32.45 -16.91 -9.33
CA GLU A 386 33.82 -16.40 -9.52
C GLU A 386 34.45 -16.90 -10.83
N GLU A 387 33.96 -18.03 -11.38
CA GLU A 387 34.49 -18.54 -12.69
C GLU A 387 34.19 -17.55 -13.82
N ILE A 388 33.04 -16.84 -13.76
CA ILE A 388 32.71 -15.81 -14.76
C ILE A 388 33.71 -14.65 -14.73
N LEU A 389 34.25 -14.32 -13.55
CA LEU A 389 35.22 -13.25 -13.43
C LEU A 389 36.61 -13.67 -13.95
N GLU A 390 36.99 -14.94 -13.85
CA GLU A 390 38.22 -15.48 -14.42
C GLU A 390 38.17 -15.46 -15.95
N ASP A 391 37.03 -15.88 -16.52
CA ASP A 391 36.79 -15.85 -17.99
C ASP A 391 36.79 -14.41 -18.58
N MET A 392 36.51 -13.37 -17.77
CA MET A 392 36.52 -11.99 -18.22
C MET A 392 37.97 -11.36 -18.22
N ASN A 393 38.91 -12.02 -17.56
CA ASN A 393 40.30 -11.55 -17.47
C ASN A 393 41.27 -12.23 -18.49
N ASP A 394 40.78 -13.24 -19.19
CA ASP A 394 41.45 -13.89 -20.31
C ASP A 394 41.00 -13.28 -21.67
#